data_dca273228e6fc3e0e38c7444d6a48416
#
_entry.id   dca273228e6fc3e0e38c7444d6a48416
#
_cell.length_a   1.000
_cell.length_b   1.000
_cell.length_c   1.000
_cell.angle_alpha   90.00
_cell.angle_beta   90.00
_cell.angle_gamma   90.00
#
_symmetry.space_group_name_H-M   'P 1'
#
loop_
_entity.id
_entity.type
_entity.pdbx_description
1 polymer ?
#
loop_
_entity_poly.entity_id
_entity_poly.type
_entity_poly.pdbx_seq_one_letter_code
_entity_poly.pdbx_strand_id
1 'polypeptide(L)'
;KNSKAATEGQVAIFDVLAANRSDFDAILGYLINGNQIMSLPASPEDTKTELDLASALWGETRTQIDDILNSREEMVSLRDIVGDLAITMSAIQLDNNKIVATMLLTNAPANQVALAQRQTQLIERMSRSLDKITELGTNKALADRFSRDSVNFSRVLEGMANGNKELLLTPSNNADVQDSLTRIDELFRPMTARMAQINAKSLYVAE
;
A
#
# COMPACT_ATOMS: atom_id res chain seq x y z
N LYS A 1 -12.78 -0.54 -11.63
CA LYS A 1 -13.91 0.33 -11.19
C LYS A 1 -13.94 0.49 -9.66
N ASN A 2 -13.67 -0.57 -8.87
CA ASN A 2 -13.74 -0.51 -7.40
C ASN A 2 -12.57 0.26 -6.75
N SER A 3 -11.40 0.28 -7.37
CA SER A 3 -10.22 1.02 -6.89
C SER A 3 -10.47 2.54 -6.89
N LYS A 4 -11.02 3.08 -7.98
CA LYS A 4 -11.29 4.51 -8.12
C LYS A 4 -12.34 5.00 -7.13
N ALA A 5 -13.43 4.24 -6.92
CA ALA A 5 -14.47 4.58 -5.95
C ALA A 5 -13.94 4.57 -4.49
N ALA A 6 -13.01 3.67 -4.17
CA ALA A 6 -12.38 3.64 -2.86
C ALA A 6 -11.41 4.81 -2.64
N THR A 7 -10.70 5.26 -3.69
CA THR A 7 -9.85 6.45 -3.66
C THR A 7 -10.68 7.72 -3.49
N GLU A 8 -11.81 7.84 -4.21
CA GLU A 8 -12.75 8.97 -4.07
C GLU A 8 -13.33 9.06 -2.65
N GLY A 9 -13.66 7.92 -2.02
CA GLY A 9 -14.15 7.89 -0.64
C GLY A 9 -13.10 8.36 0.38
N GLN A 10 -11.82 8.10 0.16
CA GLN A 10 -10.75 8.57 1.06
C GLN A 10 -10.39 10.04 0.85
N VAL A 11 -10.43 10.53 -0.38
CA VAL A 11 -10.28 11.97 -0.65
C VAL A 11 -11.35 12.75 0.10
N ALA A 12 -12.60 12.29 0.10
CA ALA A 12 -13.70 12.90 0.85
C ALA A 12 -13.45 12.95 2.37
N ILE A 13 -12.74 11.97 2.94
CA ILE A 13 -12.40 11.97 4.38
C ILE A 13 -11.46 13.13 4.72
N PHE A 14 -10.47 13.43 3.89
CA PHE A 14 -9.58 14.58 4.09
C PHE A 14 -10.34 15.91 3.99
N ASP A 15 -11.29 16.00 3.05
CA ASP A 15 -12.13 17.20 2.91
C ASP A 15 -13.03 17.41 4.12
N VAL A 16 -13.61 16.33 4.67
CA VAL A 16 -14.38 16.37 5.92
C VAL A 16 -13.50 16.75 7.10
N LEU A 17 -12.29 16.21 7.20
CA LEU A 17 -11.33 16.56 8.28
C LEU A 17 -10.94 18.04 8.21
N ALA A 18 -10.66 18.55 7.02
CA ALA A 18 -10.36 19.97 6.80
C ALA A 18 -11.53 20.88 7.18
N ALA A 19 -12.75 20.49 6.80
CA ALA A 19 -13.96 21.22 7.16
C ALA A 19 -14.18 21.24 8.68
N ASN A 20 -14.13 20.08 9.34
CA ASN A 20 -14.28 19.97 10.81
C ASN A 20 -13.23 20.79 11.57
N ARG A 21 -11.96 20.80 11.09
CA ARG A 21 -10.91 21.64 11.64
C ARG A 21 -11.26 23.12 11.54
N SER A 22 -11.73 23.57 10.37
CA SER A 22 -12.12 24.95 10.14
C SER A 22 -13.31 25.35 11.00
N ASP A 23 -14.31 24.47 11.13
CA ASP A 23 -15.49 24.72 11.96
C ASP A 23 -15.12 24.84 13.43
N PHE A 24 -14.21 23.99 13.92
CA PHE A 24 -13.75 24.07 15.32
C PHE A 24 -12.96 25.37 15.58
N ASP A 25 -12.05 25.76 14.66
CA ASP A 25 -11.35 27.04 14.72
C ASP A 25 -12.34 28.22 14.83
N ALA A 26 -13.39 28.19 14.00
CA ALA A 26 -14.39 29.25 13.99
C ALA A 26 -15.20 29.27 15.31
N ILE A 27 -15.69 28.11 15.76
CA ILE A 27 -16.48 28.02 17.00
C ILE A 27 -15.67 28.46 18.21
N LEU A 28 -14.43 28.00 18.34
CA LEU A 28 -13.55 28.40 19.44
C LEU A 28 -13.26 29.92 19.40
N GLY A 29 -13.01 30.45 18.19
CA GLY A 29 -12.85 31.87 17.98
C GLY A 29 -14.09 32.67 18.37
N TYR A 30 -15.31 32.17 18.09
CA TYR A 30 -16.55 32.82 18.49
C TYR A 30 -16.77 32.81 20.01
N LEU A 31 -16.40 31.71 20.68
CA LEU A 31 -16.48 31.63 22.12
C LEU A 31 -15.53 32.62 22.81
N ILE A 32 -14.33 32.79 22.27
CA ILE A 32 -13.32 33.69 22.85
C ILE A 32 -13.64 35.15 22.56
N ASN A 33 -13.99 35.49 21.30
CA ASN A 33 -14.06 36.88 20.83
C ASN A 33 -15.50 37.39 20.60
N GLY A 34 -16.46 36.48 20.65
CA GLY A 34 -17.80 36.74 20.15
C GLY A 34 -17.88 36.79 18.63
N ASN A 35 -19.08 36.97 18.10
CA ASN A 35 -19.34 37.19 16.66
C ASN A 35 -20.42 38.25 16.47
N GLN A 36 -20.02 39.44 16.01
CA GLN A 36 -20.96 40.57 15.82
C GLN A 36 -22.02 40.30 14.77
N ILE A 37 -21.70 39.57 13.69
CA ILE A 37 -22.64 39.23 12.62
C ILE A 37 -23.76 38.33 13.15
N MET A 38 -23.43 37.42 14.02
CA MET A 38 -24.39 36.49 14.64
C MET A 38 -24.98 37.02 15.94
N SER A 39 -24.66 38.26 16.32
CA SER A 39 -25.03 38.86 17.61
C SER A 39 -24.66 38.00 18.81
N LEU A 40 -23.54 37.25 18.72
CA LEU A 40 -23.03 36.41 19.77
C LEU A 40 -21.97 37.15 20.58
N PRO A 41 -22.19 37.38 21.90
CA PRO A 41 -21.18 38.01 22.76
C PRO A 41 -20.04 37.02 23.02
N ALA A 42 -18.84 37.50 23.39
CA ALA A 42 -17.79 36.68 23.91
C ALA A 42 -18.23 35.97 25.20
N SER A 43 -17.64 34.83 25.49
CA SER A 43 -17.92 34.07 26.70
C SER A 43 -17.60 34.86 27.97
N PRO A 44 -18.31 34.64 29.09
CA PRO A 44 -18.05 35.33 30.35
C PRO A 44 -16.62 35.14 30.85
N GLU A 45 -16.11 36.13 31.60
CA GLU A 45 -14.71 36.14 32.09
C GLU A 45 -14.41 34.94 33.00
N ASP A 46 -15.41 34.40 33.70
CA ASP A 46 -15.27 33.24 34.58
C ASP A 46 -15.00 31.92 33.82
N THR A 47 -15.22 31.87 32.49
CA THR A 47 -14.89 30.73 31.66
C THR A 47 -13.55 30.84 30.91
N LYS A 48 -12.81 31.92 31.15
CA LYS A 48 -11.56 32.22 30.43
C LYS A 48 -10.48 31.14 30.62
N THR A 49 -10.34 30.64 31.83
CA THR A 49 -9.33 29.61 32.16
C THR A 49 -9.58 28.32 31.37
N GLU A 50 -10.85 27.92 31.27
CA GLU A 50 -11.28 26.73 30.51
C GLU A 50 -11.08 26.92 28.99
N LEU A 51 -11.36 28.13 28.50
CA LEU A 51 -11.14 28.48 27.08
C LEU A 51 -9.65 28.55 26.73
N ASP A 52 -8.81 29.06 27.61
CA ASP A 52 -7.37 29.07 27.42
C ASP A 52 -6.81 27.64 27.37
N LEU A 53 -7.27 26.75 28.27
CA LEU A 53 -6.91 25.34 28.27
C LEU A 53 -7.39 24.65 26.99
N ALA A 54 -8.65 24.87 26.58
CA ALA A 54 -9.20 24.33 25.36
C ALA A 54 -8.43 24.80 24.11
N SER A 55 -8.03 26.07 24.07
CA SER A 55 -7.21 26.64 23.01
C SER A 55 -5.81 26.00 22.91
N ALA A 56 -5.18 25.74 24.05
CA ALA A 56 -3.87 25.08 24.09
C ALA A 56 -3.96 23.64 23.58
N LEU A 57 -4.92 22.84 24.05
CA LEU A 57 -5.17 21.47 23.60
C LEU A 57 -5.56 21.41 22.11
N TRP A 58 -6.35 22.39 21.67
CA TRP A 58 -6.71 22.50 20.27
C TRP A 58 -5.49 22.84 19.41
N GLY A 59 -4.59 23.71 19.86
CA GLY A 59 -3.36 24.04 19.15
C GLY A 59 -2.50 22.79 18.83
N GLU A 60 -2.34 21.90 19.81
CA GLU A 60 -1.63 20.64 19.63
C GLU A 60 -2.38 19.71 18.65
N THR A 61 -3.69 19.54 18.83
CA THR A 61 -4.54 18.71 17.96
C THR A 61 -4.56 19.24 16.53
N ARG A 62 -4.65 20.55 16.37
CA ARG A 62 -4.64 21.22 15.07
C ARG A 62 -3.35 20.94 14.30
N THR A 63 -2.21 20.99 14.96
CA THR A 63 -0.92 20.67 14.34
C THR A 63 -0.92 19.23 13.79
N GLN A 64 -1.40 18.27 14.59
CA GLN A 64 -1.53 16.88 14.13
C GLN A 64 -2.49 16.73 12.94
N ILE A 65 -3.60 17.45 12.93
CA ILE A 65 -4.53 17.47 11.80
C ILE A 65 -3.86 18.06 10.55
N ASP A 66 -3.11 19.16 10.71
CA ASP A 66 -2.40 19.79 9.59
C ASP A 66 -1.34 18.85 8.99
N ASP A 67 -0.61 18.09 9.82
CA ASP A 67 0.34 17.07 9.35
C ASP A 67 -0.36 15.97 8.55
N ILE A 68 -1.52 15.50 9.02
CA ILE A 68 -2.34 14.53 8.28
C ILE A 68 -2.82 15.12 6.94
N LEU A 69 -3.31 16.35 6.94
CA LEU A 69 -3.77 17.01 5.72
C LEU A 69 -2.65 17.25 4.71
N ASN A 70 -1.45 17.61 5.18
CA ASN A 70 -0.26 17.80 4.36
C ASN A 70 0.25 16.49 3.74
N SER A 71 0.04 15.35 4.40
CA SER A 71 0.40 14.02 3.87
C SER A 71 -0.60 13.47 2.85
N ARG A 72 -1.71 14.16 2.57
CA ARG A 72 -2.81 13.72 1.69
C ARG A 72 -2.34 13.19 0.34
N GLU A 73 -1.55 13.98 -0.38
CA GLU A 73 -1.09 13.61 -1.74
C GLU A 73 -0.21 12.37 -1.73
N GLU A 74 0.64 12.25 -0.71
CA GLU A 74 1.50 11.08 -0.55
C GLU A 74 0.70 9.83 -0.22
N MET A 75 -0.29 9.94 0.66
CA MET A 75 -1.16 8.81 1.03
C MET A 75 -2.01 8.33 -0.15
N VAL A 76 -2.58 9.24 -0.93
CA VAL A 76 -3.35 8.90 -2.14
C VAL A 76 -2.45 8.23 -3.18
N SER A 77 -1.28 8.83 -3.46
CA SER A 77 -0.29 8.26 -4.40
C SER A 77 0.19 6.87 -3.97
N LEU A 78 0.44 6.67 -2.68
CA LEU A 78 0.86 5.38 -2.13
C LEU A 78 -0.23 4.31 -2.35
N ARG A 79 -1.47 4.66 -2.08
CA ARG A 79 -2.60 3.74 -2.24
C ARG A 79 -2.81 3.34 -3.70
N ASP A 80 -2.71 4.29 -4.63
CA ASP A 80 -2.82 4.01 -6.06
C ASP A 80 -1.70 3.05 -6.51
N ILE A 81 -0.47 3.28 -6.06
CA ILE A 81 0.65 2.38 -6.34
C ILE A 81 0.38 0.97 -5.80
N VAL A 82 -0.08 0.85 -4.55
CA VAL A 82 -0.36 -0.46 -3.94
C VAL A 82 -1.54 -1.15 -4.64
N GLY A 83 -2.56 -0.40 -5.06
CA GLY A 83 -3.67 -0.91 -5.85
C GLY A 83 -3.23 -1.49 -7.20
N ASP A 84 -2.37 -0.78 -7.93
CA ASP A 84 -1.77 -1.26 -9.18
C ASP A 84 -0.93 -2.53 -8.96
N LEU A 85 -0.17 -2.58 -7.86
CA LEU A 85 0.62 -3.76 -7.50
C LEU A 85 -0.26 -4.97 -7.19
N ALA A 86 -1.40 -4.80 -6.53
CA ALA A 86 -2.34 -5.88 -6.23
C ALA A 86 -2.95 -6.47 -7.53
N ILE A 87 -3.29 -5.61 -8.50
CA ILE A 87 -3.76 -6.05 -9.83
C ILE A 87 -2.65 -6.83 -10.54
N THR A 88 -1.42 -6.34 -10.50
CA THR A 88 -0.25 -6.98 -11.12
C THR A 88 0.00 -8.36 -10.50
N MET A 89 -0.10 -8.49 -9.18
CA MET A 89 0.05 -9.79 -8.48
C MET A 89 -1.00 -10.81 -8.93
N SER A 90 -2.23 -10.37 -9.18
CA SER A 90 -3.29 -11.25 -9.69
C SER A 90 -2.98 -11.78 -11.10
N ALA A 91 -2.40 -10.94 -11.97
CA ALA A 91 -1.96 -11.36 -13.31
C ALA A 91 -0.78 -12.35 -13.23
N ILE A 92 0.20 -12.10 -12.36
CA ILE A 92 1.33 -12.99 -12.10
C ILE A 92 0.83 -14.36 -11.58
N GLN A 93 -0.14 -14.36 -10.67
CA GLN A 93 -0.73 -15.59 -10.14
C GLN A 93 -1.41 -16.42 -11.25
N LEU A 94 -2.13 -15.76 -12.16
CA LEU A 94 -2.77 -16.42 -13.28
C LEU A 94 -1.75 -17.12 -14.21
N ASP A 95 -0.66 -16.42 -14.56
CA ASP A 95 0.38 -17.00 -15.40
C ASP A 95 1.18 -18.08 -14.68
N ASN A 96 1.43 -17.95 -13.38
CA ASN A 96 2.06 -19.03 -12.60
C ASN A 96 1.16 -20.29 -12.53
N ASN A 97 -0.14 -20.13 -12.40
CA ASN A 97 -1.08 -21.26 -12.42
C ASN A 97 -1.07 -21.96 -13.79
N LYS A 98 -0.93 -21.22 -14.91
CA LYS A 98 -0.75 -21.80 -16.25
C LYS A 98 0.54 -22.61 -16.34
N ILE A 99 1.66 -22.08 -15.79
CA ILE A 99 2.94 -22.82 -15.73
C ILE A 99 2.75 -24.14 -15.02
N VAL A 100 2.17 -24.15 -13.81
CA VAL A 100 1.93 -25.37 -13.03
C VAL A 100 1.06 -26.36 -13.81
N ALA A 101 -0.05 -25.90 -14.39
CA ALA A 101 -0.94 -26.74 -15.18
C ALA A 101 -0.25 -27.37 -16.41
N THR A 102 0.51 -26.56 -17.16
CA THR A 102 1.24 -27.03 -18.34
C THR A 102 2.33 -28.02 -17.96
N MET A 103 3.09 -27.77 -16.86
CA MET A 103 4.10 -28.69 -16.37
C MET A 103 3.52 -30.05 -15.95
N LEU A 104 2.35 -30.06 -15.33
CA LEU A 104 1.64 -31.29 -14.96
C LEU A 104 1.18 -32.07 -16.21
N LEU A 105 0.62 -31.36 -17.19
CA LEU A 105 0.14 -31.98 -18.44
C LEU A 105 1.28 -32.56 -19.31
N THR A 106 2.47 -31.95 -19.23
CA THR A 106 3.63 -32.37 -20.02
C THR A 106 4.57 -33.33 -19.27
N ASN A 107 4.15 -33.82 -18.09
CA ASN A 107 4.96 -34.69 -17.23
C ASN A 107 6.34 -34.10 -16.94
N ALA A 108 6.42 -32.81 -16.63
CA ALA A 108 7.66 -32.17 -16.21
C ALA A 108 8.23 -32.83 -14.92
N PRO A 109 9.54 -32.72 -14.66
CA PRO A 109 10.15 -33.29 -13.46
C PRO A 109 9.44 -32.83 -12.18
N ALA A 110 9.15 -33.75 -11.26
CA ALA A 110 8.36 -33.49 -10.05
C ALA A 110 8.93 -32.38 -9.18
N ASN A 111 10.27 -32.25 -9.11
CA ASN A 111 10.94 -31.17 -8.39
C ASN A 111 10.66 -29.79 -9.00
N GLN A 112 10.58 -29.69 -10.32
CA GLN A 112 10.25 -28.43 -11.02
C GLN A 112 8.78 -28.05 -10.80
N VAL A 113 7.86 -29.01 -10.88
CA VAL A 113 6.43 -28.80 -10.55
C VAL A 113 6.27 -28.33 -9.10
N ALA A 114 6.97 -28.97 -8.16
CA ALA A 114 6.92 -28.58 -6.75
C ALA A 114 7.44 -27.15 -6.51
N LEU A 115 8.48 -26.73 -7.23
CA LEU A 115 8.99 -25.35 -7.16
C LEU A 115 8.00 -24.35 -7.77
N ALA A 116 7.36 -24.68 -8.91
CA ALA A 116 6.32 -23.85 -9.51
C ALA A 116 5.11 -23.70 -8.57
N GLN A 117 4.69 -24.76 -7.87
CA GLN A 117 3.65 -24.68 -6.84
C GLN A 117 4.05 -23.83 -5.64
N ARG A 118 5.33 -23.89 -5.21
CA ARG A 118 5.84 -22.99 -4.16
C ARG A 118 5.78 -21.53 -4.57
N GLN A 119 5.93 -21.20 -5.84
CA GLN A 119 5.76 -19.82 -6.32
C GLN A 119 4.34 -19.30 -6.06
N THR A 120 3.31 -20.15 -6.22
CA THR A 120 1.93 -19.76 -5.86
C THR A 120 1.83 -19.27 -4.42
N GLN A 121 2.47 -19.98 -3.47
CA GLN A 121 2.47 -19.59 -2.05
C GLN A 121 3.23 -18.26 -1.80
N LEU A 122 4.33 -18.02 -2.53
CA LEU A 122 5.05 -16.74 -2.43
C LEU A 122 4.22 -15.58 -2.98
N ILE A 123 3.55 -15.77 -4.12
CA ILE A 123 2.63 -14.79 -4.71
C ILE A 123 1.52 -14.44 -3.71
N GLU A 124 0.86 -15.44 -3.11
CA GLU A 124 -0.17 -15.21 -2.10
C GLU A 124 0.34 -14.46 -0.86
N ARG A 125 1.57 -14.75 -0.41
CA ARG A 125 2.18 -14.06 0.73
C ARG A 125 2.50 -12.61 0.39
N MET A 126 3.01 -12.34 -0.81
CA MET A 126 3.25 -10.99 -1.31
C MET A 126 1.94 -10.21 -1.44
N SER A 127 0.88 -10.83 -2.01
CA SER A 127 -0.45 -10.22 -2.10
C SER A 127 -1.00 -9.84 -0.72
N ARG A 128 -0.95 -10.76 0.26
CA ARG A 128 -1.37 -10.45 1.64
C ARG A 128 -0.54 -9.34 2.29
N SER A 129 0.72 -9.17 1.92
CA SER A 129 1.52 -8.05 2.40
C SER A 129 1.06 -6.72 1.81
N LEU A 130 0.67 -6.69 0.52
CA LEU A 130 0.08 -5.52 -0.14
C LEU A 130 -1.28 -5.16 0.46
N ASP A 131 -2.15 -6.15 0.70
CA ASP A 131 -3.46 -5.92 1.34
C ASP A 131 -3.29 -5.24 2.70
N LYS A 132 -2.35 -5.75 3.52
CA LYS A 132 -2.06 -5.17 4.83
C LYS A 132 -1.46 -3.76 4.76
N ILE A 133 -0.63 -3.47 3.75
CA ILE A 133 -0.12 -2.12 3.51
C ILE A 133 -1.29 -1.18 3.16
N THR A 134 -2.28 -1.66 2.40
CA THR A 134 -3.48 -0.88 2.06
C THR A 134 -4.34 -0.58 3.29
N GLU A 135 -4.47 -1.57 4.20
CA GLU A 135 -5.33 -1.45 5.39
C GLU A 135 -4.68 -0.65 6.53
N LEU A 136 -3.40 -0.88 6.79
CA LEU A 136 -2.69 -0.41 7.98
C LEU A 136 -1.66 0.69 7.68
N GLY A 137 -1.47 1.01 6.42
CA GLY A 137 -0.36 1.85 5.97
C GLY A 137 0.95 1.06 5.84
N THR A 138 1.99 1.76 5.40
CA THR A 138 3.33 1.16 5.24
C THR A 138 3.96 0.88 6.60
N ASN A 139 4.49 -0.34 6.72
CA ASN A 139 5.17 -0.81 7.90
C ASN A 139 6.45 -1.53 7.44
N LYS A 140 7.59 -1.19 8.03
CA LYS A 140 8.89 -1.75 7.68
C LYS A 140 8.88 -3.29 7.67
N ALA A 141 8.23 -3.93 8.63
CA ALA A 141 8.18 -5.39 8.71
C ALA A 141 7.43 -6.02 7.52
N LEU A 142 6.34 -5.39 7.05
CA LEU A 142 5.59 -5.83 5.87
C LEU A 142 6.42 -5.65 4.59
N ALA A 143 7.09 -4.52 4.48
CA ALA A 143 7.96 -4.20 3.37
C ALA A 143 9.17 -5.14 3.27
N ASP A 144 9.84 -5.41 4.40
CA ASP A 144 10.96 -6.35 4.48
C ASP A 144 10.50 -7.78 4.15
N ARG A 145 9.29 -8.16 4.56
CA ARG A 145 8.71 -9.46 4.23
C ARG A 145 8.46 -9.59 2.74
N PHE A 146 7.81 -8.58 2.15
CA PHE A 146 7.58 -8.53 0.71
C PHE A 146 8.90 -8.63 -0.06
N SER A 147 9.92 -7.86 0.34
CA SER A 147 11.24 -7.87 -0.29
C SER A 147 11.90 -9.25 -0.26
N ARG A 148 11.89 -9.93 0.90
CA ARG A 148 12.44 -11.29 1.01
C ARG A 148 11.70 -12.30 0.13
N ASP A 149 10.36 -12.22 0.09
CA ASP A 149 9.55 -13.11 -0.75
C ASP A 149 9.78 -12.81 -2.24
N SER A 150 9.98 -11.54 -2.62
CA SER A 150 10.33 -11.11 -3.98
C SER A 150 11.67 -11.68 -4.45
N VAL A 151 12.71 -11.63 -3.61
CA VAL A 151 14.04 -12.20 -3.93
C VAL A 151 13.93 -13.69 -4.16
N ASN A 152 13.21 -14.41 -3.28
CA ASN A 152 13.01 -15.85 -3.42
C ASN A 152 12.22 -16.20 -4.67
N PHE A 153 11.19 -15.41 -4.98
CA PHE A 153 10.37 -15.57 -6.19
C PHE A 153 11.21 -15.38 -7.45
N SER A 154 11.95 -14.27 -7.55
CA SER A 154 12.82 -13.96 -8.71
C SER A 154 13.84 -15.07 -8.96
N ARG A 155 14.49 -15.57 -7.91
CA ARG A 155 15.53 -16.62 -8.03
C ARG A 155 14.97 -17.90 -8.66
N VAL A 156 13.77 -18.30 -8.27
CA VAL A 156 13.14 -19.51 -8.85
C VAL A 156 12.63 -19.24 -10.25
N LEU A 157 12.02 -18.05 -10.51
CA LEU A 157 11.55 -17.64 -11.82
C LEU A 157 12.70 -17.67 -12.84
N GLU A 158 13.82 -17.03 -12.51
CA GLU A 158 15.03 -17.01 -13.34
C GLU A 158 15.58 -18.44 -13.55
N GLY A 159 15.58 -19.25 -12.49
CA GLY A 159 16.01 -20.65 -12.57
C GLY A 159 15.13 -21.51 -13.48
N MET A 160 13.82 -21.25 -13.53
CA MET A 160 12.89 -21.93 -14.45
C MET A 160 13.10 -21.50 -15.90
N ALA A 161 13.44 -20.22 -16.11
CA ALA A 161 13.68 -19.66 -17.44
C ALA A 161 15.06 -20.09 -18.01
N ASN A 162 16.12 -20.01 -17.22
CA ASN A 162 17.50 -20.11 -17.67
C ASN A 162 18.26 -21.34 -17.11
N GLY A 163 17.65 -22.04 -16.17
CA GLY A 163 18.27 -23.12 -15.41
C GLY A 163 18.97 -22.63 -14.13
N ASN A 164 18.99 -23.46 -13.11
CA ASN A 164 19.69 -23.20 -11.85
C ASN A 164 20.15 -24.52 -11.23
N LYS A 165 21.47 -24.74 -11.17
CA LYS A 165 22.05 -25.97 -10.67
C LYS A 165 21.80 -26.21 -9.18
N GLU A 166 21.79 -25.16 -8.37
CA GLU A 166 21.55 -25.25 -6.93
C GLU A 166 20.11 -25.65 -6.61
N LEU A 167 19.14 -25.18 -7.43
CA LEU A 167 17.74 -25.52 -7.32
C LEU A 167 17.37 -26.78 -8.13
N LEU A 168 18.32 -27.41 -8.81
CA LEU A 168 18.10 -28.53 -9.71
C LEU A 168 17.05 -28.22 -10.80
N LEU A 169 17.06 -26.98 -11.28
CA LEU A 169 16.17 -26.51 -12.36
C LEU A 169 16.90 -26.59 -13.69
N THR A 170 16.20 -27.15 -14.69
CA THR A 170 16.56 -27.07 -16.10
C THR A 170 15.61 -26.13 -16.81
N PRO A 171 16.07 -25.35 -17.82
CA PRO A 171 15.18 -24.50 -18.58
C PRO A 171 14.02 -25.29 -19.17
N SER A 172 12.82 -24.75 -19.14
CA SER A 172 11.68 -25.39 -19.79
C SER A 172 11.83 -25.27 -21.31
N ASN A 173 11.65 -26.38 -22.03
CA ASN A 173 11.58 -26.39 -23.49
C ASN A 173 10.15 -26.19 -24.02
N ASN A 174 9.16 -26.04 -23.14
CA ASN A 174 7.79 -25.82 -23.52
C ASN A 174 7.55 -24.33 -23.77
N ALA A 175 7.06 -23.97 -24.98
CA ALA A 175 6.85 -22.58 -25.39
C ALA A 175 5.84 -21.85 -24.50
N ASP A 176 4.72 -22.51 -24.13
CA ASP A 176 3.69 -21.88 -23.29
C ASP A 176 4.23 -21.54 -21.88
N VAL A 177 5.11 -22.40 -21.36
CA VAL A 177 5.79 -22.13 -20.07
C VAL A 177 6.76 -20.97 -20.22
N GLN A 178 7.57 -20.92 -21.28
CA GLN A 178 8.51 -19.82 -21.53
C GLN A 178 7.78 -18.48 -21.72
N ASP A 179 6.69 -18.47 -22.47
CA ASP A 179 5.88 -17.27 -22.66
C ASP A 179 5.27 -16.77 -21.34
N SER A 180 4.80 -17.69 -20.49
CA SER A 180 4.28 -17.32 -19.17
C SER A 180 5.38 -16.81 -18.23
N LEU A 181 6.57 -17.42 -18.25
CA LEU A 181 7.73 -16.95 -17.48
C LEU A 181 8.17 -15.54 -17.90
N THR A 182 8.19 -15.29 -19.21
CA THR A 182 8.53 -13.97 -19.77
C THR A 182 7.52 -12.91 -19.33
N ARG A 183 6.21 -13.19 -19.44
CA ARG A 183 5.17 -12.25 -18.97
C ARG A 183 5.26 -11.99 -17.47
N ILE A 184 5.53 -13.01 -16.66
CA ILE A 184 5.73 -12.82 -15.23
C ILE A 184 6.93 -11.91 -14.97
N ASP A 185 8.05 -12.11 -15.64
CA ASP A 185 9.25 -11.27 -15.47
C ASP A 185 8.99 -9.81 -15.85
N GLU A 186 8.30 -9.58 -16.98
CA GLU A 186 7.91 -8.24 -17.45
C GLU A 186 6.99 -7.50 -16.45
N LEU A 187 6.09 -8.22 -15.77
CA LEU A 187 5.20 -7.67 -14.75
C LEU A 187 5.91 -7.48 -13.40
N PHE A 188 6.76 -8.43 -13.03
CA PHE A 188 7.37 -8.49 -11.71
C PHE A 188 8.53 -7.50 -11.53
N ARG A 189 9.33 -7.29 -12.56
CA ARG A 189 10.49 -6.41 -12.52
C ARG A 189 10.15 -4.96 -12.17
N PRO A 190 9.18 -4.28 -12.83
CA PRO A 190 8.78 -2.94 -12.44
C PRO A 190 8.08 -2.89 -11.08
N MET A 191 7.41 -3.97 -10.67
CA MET A 191 6.75 -4.07 -9.37
C MET A 191 7.74 -4.00 -8.21
N THR A 192 8.86 -4.72 -8.30
CA THR A 192 9.90 -4.68 -7.25
C THR A 192 10.53 -3.30 -7.11
N ALA A 193 10.73 -2.58 -8.22
CA ALA A 193 11.23 -1.21 -8.21
C ALA A 193 10.24 -0.24 -7.52
N ARG A 194 8.93 -0.38 -7.78
CA ARG A 194 7.88 0.41 -7.12
C ARG A 194 7.80 0.12 -5.62
N MET A 195 7.93 -1.14 -5.19
CA MET A 195 7.99 -1.48 -3.77
C MET A 195 9.20 -0.87 -3.06
N ALA A 196 10.35 -0.79 -3.72
CA ALA A 196 11.51 -0.11 -3.15
C ALA A 196 11.24 1.40 -2.94
N GLN A 197 10.49 2.05 -3.84
CA GLN A 197 10.07 3.45 -3.67
C GLN A 197 9.09 3.63 -2.50
N ILE A 198 8.14 2.69 -2.32
CA ILE A 198 7.23 2.68 -1.17
C ILE A 198 8.01 2.60 0.13
N ASN A 199 9.00 1.69 0.22
CA ASN A 199 9.83 1.52 1.40
C ASN A 199 10.67 2.77 1.72
N ALA A 200 11.21 3.43 0.71
CA ALA A 200 11.97 4.67 0.90
C ALA A 200 11.08 5.81 1.45
N LYS A 201 9.85 5.92 0.97
CA LYS A 201 8.89 6.94 1.44
C LYS A 201 8.34 6.64 2.84
N SER A 202 8.13 5.37 3.19
CA SER A 202 7.58 4.99 4.50
C SER A 202 8.53 5.29 5.67
N LEU A 203 9.82 5.46 5.43
CA LEU A 203 10.79 5.86 6.43
C LEU A 203 10.65 7.34 6.84
N TYR A 204 10.04 8.19 5.99
CA TYR A 204 9.83 9.62 6.28
C TYR A 204 8.54 9.91 7.05
N VAL A 205 7.61 8.96 7.15
CA VAL A 205 6.31 9.15 7.84
C VAL A 205 6.36 8.63 9.28
N ALA A 206 7.43 7.96 9.69
CA ALA A 206 7.59 7.32 11.00
C ALA A 206 8.48 8.12 11.99
N GLU A 207 8.97 9.32 11.62
CA GLU A 207 9.63 10.30 12.50
C GLU A 207 8.66 11.41 12.90
#